data_f373dc5f9812c9d50c822239ea104e19
#
_entry.id   f373dc5f9812c9d50c822239ea104e19
#
_cell.length_a   1.000
_cell.length_b   1.000
_cell.length_c   1.000
_cell.angle_alpha   90.00
_cell.angle_beta   90.00
_cell.angle_gamma   90.00
#
_symmetry.space_group_name_H-M   'P 1'
#
loop_
_entity.id
_entity.type
_entity.pdbx_description
1 polymer ?
#
loop_
_entity_poly.entity_id
_entity_poly.type
_entity_poly.pdbx_seq_one_letter_code
_entity_poly.pdbx_strand_id
1 'polypeptide(L)'
;MKERAQAICQRPYRYPYYQKNEIEKIVKELLFVGFIRNSSSLFASPILLVRKANGSWRMCIDYRDSNQETIKDKYPIPVIDELLEELFGATIFSKFDLRSSYHQIRMKKEDIPKTTFRTHEGHYEFLVMPFGLTNAPSTFQSLMNSIFKPYLRRFVLVFFYDILVYSKNLIDHVTHLRLVLEVLVKHQLYAKQSKCVFACKEVEYLGHLISGDGDRTNPRKTATMQQWPIPKDVKALRGFLGLIGYYRKFVKGYGQITAPLTALLRKDSFVWTSETSHAFQLLKDATSNPHVLALPDFSKPFVVERDASGLGVGVVSMQNQRLIAYRSQALKGKCLALSIYEKELLALVVAVKKWGPYLLGRPFVIKTDHQSLKYLLEQKIGIPAQQKWITKLLRYAFLVEYKHGKENLVADALSRREVVEGDNVGTLCIISFPTPIWLDDLKTSYNFDSAIQKIILAI
;
A
#
# COMPACT_ATOMS: atom_id res chain seq x y z
N MET A 1 -15.51 25.09 -5.51
CA MET A 1 -15.07 26.00 -4.43
C MET A 1 -16.06 25.91 -3.28
N LYS A 2 -15.63 26.25 -2.07
CA LYS A 2 -16.54 26.41 -0.90
C LYS A 2 -17.48 27.60 -1.12
N GLU A 3 -18.66 27.59 -0.51
CA GLU A 3 -19.72 28.60 -0.76
C GLU A 3 -19.32 30.06 -0.52
N ARG A 4 -18.32 30.32 0.34
CA ARG A 4 -17.83 31.67 0.69
C ARG A 4 -16.40 31.93 0.21
N ALA A 5 -15.88 31.10 -0.71
CA ALA A 5 -14.52 31.27 -1.20
C ALA A 5 -14.40 32.53 -2.04
N GLN A 6 -13.51 33.44 -1.66
CA GLN A 6 -13.14 34.61 -2.44
C GLN A 6 -12.18 34.22 -3.57
N ALA A 7 -12.10 35.07 -4.59
CA ALA A 7 -11.13 34.88 -5.67
C ALA A 7 -9.70 34.99 -5.12
N ILE A 8 -8.92 33.94 -5.32
CA ILE A 8 -7.53 33.87 -4.86
C ILE A 8 -6.64 34.52 -5.90
N CYS A 9 -5.94 35.57 -5.48
CA CYS A 9 -5.01 36.30 -6.32
C CYS A 9 -3.63 36.37 -5.66
N GLN A 10 -2.71 35.52 -6.12
CA GLN A 10 -1.34 35.47 -5.64
C GLN A 10 -0.40 36.29 -6.55
N ARG A 11 0.64 36.87 -5.94
CA ARG A 11 1.69 37.56 -6.72
C ARG A 11 2.56 36.53 -7.46
N PRO A 12 3.01 36.84 -8.69
CA PRO A 12 3.96 35.96 -9.38
C PRO A 12 5.29 35.88 -8.63
N TYR A 13 5.94 34.73 -8.71
CA TYR A 13 7.30 34.61 -8.20
C TYR A 13 8.29 35.43 -9.04
N ARG A 14 9.42 35.78 -8.43
CA ARG A 14 10.54 36.40 -9.17
C ARG A 14 11.31 35.29 -9.89
N TYR A 15 11.40 35.40 -11.23
CA TYR A 15 12.09 34.42 -12.05
C TYR A 15 13.44 34.98 -12.50
N PRO A 16 14.54 34.18 -12.46
CA PRO A 16 15.78 34.49 -13.15
C PRO A 16 15.55 34.68 -14.67
N TYR A 17 16.39 35.45 -15.34
CA TYR A 17 16.21 35.80 -16.75
C TYR A 17 16.06 34.57 -17.66
N TYR A 18 16.90 33.53 -17.48
CA TYR A 18 16.84 32.30 -18.27
C TYR A 18 15.51 31.52 -18.07
N GLN A 19 14.90 31.61 -16.89
CA GLN A 19 13.60 30.98 -16.64
C GLN A 19 12.47 31.73 -17.32
N LYS A 20 12.57 33.06 -17.50
CA LYS A 20 11.55 33.85 -18.21
C LYS A 20 11.45 33.39 -19.65
N ASN A 21 12.57 33.21 -20.35
CA ASN A 21 12.58 32.73 -21.74
C ASN A 21 11.92 31.34 -21.88
N GLU A 22 12.18 30.43 -20.92
CA GLU A 22 11.53 29.12 -20.92
C GLU A 22 10.02 29.20 -20.63
N ILE A 23 9.59 30.10 -19.73
CA ILE A 23 8.16 30.37 -19.48
C ILE A 23 7.48 30.86 -20.75
N GLU A 24 8.04 31.85 -21.41
CA GLU A 24 7.52 32.41 -22.66
C GLU A 24 7.36 31.35 -23.76
N LYS A 25 8.39 30.51 -23.93
CA LYS A 25 8.36 29.38 -24.84
C LYS A 25 7.21 28.42 -24.55
N ILE A 26 7.09 27.99 -23.28
CA ILE A 26 6.02 27.06 -22.87
C ILE A 26 4.63 27.70 -23.04
N VAL A 27 4.47 28.98 -22.69
CA VAL A 27 3.21 29.71 -22.85
C VAL A 27 2.82 29.81 -24.32
N LYS A 28 3.77 30.16 -25.21
CA LYS A 28 3.55 30.19 -26.67
C LYS A 28 3.11 28.83 -27.22
N GLU A 29 3.76 27.75 -26.77
CA GLU A 29 3.38 26.37 -27.14
C GLU A 29 1.94 26.03 -26.67
N LEU A 30 1.57 26.38 -25.43
CA LEU A 30 0.24 26.13 -24.91
C LEU A 30 -0.86 26.95 -25.57
N LEU A 31 -0.57 28.20 -25.93
CA LEU A 31 -1.47 29.07 -26.73
C LEU A 31 -1.66 28.52 -28.15
N PHE A 32 -0.57 28.12 -28.80
CA PHE A 32 -0.60 27.55 -30.15
C PHE A 32 -1.44 26.26 -30.22
N VAL A 33 -1.31 25.39 -29.23
CA VAL A 33 -2.12 24.16 -29.16
C VAL A 33 -3.56 24.42 -28.70
N GLY A 34 -3.87 25.61 -28.21
CA GLY A 34 -5.21 25.97 -27.74
C GLY A 34 -5.56 25.39 -26.38
N PHE A 35 -4.57 25.08 -25.55
CA PHE A 35 -4.81 24.59 -24.17
C PHE A 35 -5.08 25.73 -23.20
N ILE A 36 -4.58 26.91 -23.48
CA ILE A 36 -4.78 28.12 -22.69
C ILE A 36 -5.26 29.29 -23.59
N ARG A 37 -5.80 30.32 -22.95
CA ARG A 37 -6.11 31.60 -23.56
C ARG A 37 -5.79 32.74 -22.60
N ASN A 38 -5.78 34.01 -23.13
CA ASN A 38 -5.69 35.17 -22.26
C ASN A 38 -6.88 35.25 -21.30
N SER A 39 -6.65 35.73 -20.09
CA SER A 39 -7.66 35.80 -19.04
C SER A 39 -7.84 37.18 -18.48
N SER A 40 -9.09 37.51 -18.14
CA SER A 40 -9.48 38.68 -17.34
C SER A 40 -10.02 38.28 -15.98
N SER A 41 -9.79 37.02 -15.56
CA SER A 41 -10.30 36.47 -14.31
C SER A 41 -9.72 37.19 -13.09
N LEU A 42 -10.50 37.21 -12.01
CA LEU A 42 -10.06 37.68 -10.69
C LEU A 42 -9.13 36.69 -9.97
N PHE A 43 -9.11 35.43 -10.41
CA PHE A 43 -8.19 34.41 -9.88
C PHE A 43 -6.80 34.57 -10.51
N ALA A 44 -5.76 34.31 -9.73
CA ALA A 44 -4.40 34.28 -10.24
C ALA A 44 -3.50 33.40 -9.36
N SER A 45 -2.97 32.35 -9.95
CA SER A 45 -1.98 31.47 -9.32
C SER A 45 -0.58 31.70 -9.92
N PRO A 46 0.50 31.69 -9.13
CA PRO A 46 1.86 31.79 -9.65
C PRO A 46 2.29 30.49 -10.32
N ILE A 47 3.35 30.56 -11.12
CA ILE A 47 3.95 29.39 -11.74
C ILE A 47 5.31 29.06 -11.15
N LEU A 48 5.70 27.79 -11.24
CA LEU A 48 7.00 27.26 -10.86
C LEU A 48 7.60 26.48 -12.03
N LEU A 49 8.88 26.65 -12.29
CA LEU A 49 9.63 25.81 -13.22
C LEU A 49 10.38 24.72 -12.46
N VAL A 50 10.16 23.46 -12.82
CA VAL A 50 10.83 22.28 -12.25
C VAL A 50 11.64 21.60 -13.35
N ARG A 51 12.91 21.32 -13.07
CA ARG A 51 13.80 20.63 -14.00
C ARG A 51 13.50 19.13 -13.99
N LYS A 52 13.27 18.54 -15.16
CA LYS A 52 13.10 17.10 -15.31
C LYS A 52 14.45 16.39 -15.31
N ALA A 53 14.47 15.07 -15.08
CA ALA A 53 15.69 14.26 -15.10
C ALA A 53 16.44 14.31 -16.44
N ASN A 54 15.72 14.54 -17.55
CA ASN A 54 16.30 14.70 -18.90
C ASN A 54 16.77 16.14 -19.20
N GLY A 55 16.84 17.01 -18.21
CA GLY A 55 17.28 18.40 -18.35
C GLY A 55 16.24 19.39 -18.85
N SER A 56 15.10 18.94 -19.39
CA SER A 56 14.02 19.84 -19.85
C SER A 56 13.22 20.43 -18.67
N TRP A 57 12.52 21.55 -18.93
CA TRP A 57 11.71 22.21 -17.92
C TRP A 57 10.26 21.72 -17.94
N ARG A 58 9.63 21.73 -16.76
CA ARG A 58 8.18 21.57 -16.59
C ARG A 58 7.64 22.80 -15.89
N MET A 59 6.68 23.45 -16.51
CA MET A 59 5.90 24.51 -15.87
C MET A 59 4.82 23.88 -14.99
N CYS A 60 4.79 24.24 -13.72
CA CYS A 60 3.79 23.82 -12.74
C CYS A 60 3.07 25.07 -12.24
N ILE A 61 1.75 25.00 -12.14
CA ILE A 61 0.95 26.08 -11.55
C ILE A 61 0.82 25.79 -10.05
N ASP A 62 1.02 26.80 -9.23
CA ASP A 62 0.87 26.67 -7.78
C ASP A 62 -0.57 26.90 -7.36
N TYR A 63 -1.36 25.86 -7.39
CA TYR A 63 -2.77 25.90 -6.97
C TYR A 63 -2.97 25.61 -5.48
N ARG A 64 -1.94 25.66 -4.63
CA ARG A 64 -2.08 25.26 -3.21
C ARG A 64 -3.20 26.01 -2.50
N ASP A 65 -3.28 27.32 -2.63
CA ASP A 65 -4.32 28.13 -1.99
C ASP A 65 -5.69 27.87 -2.62
N SER A 66 -5.76 27.77 -3.96
CA SER A 66 -7.00 27.39 -4.66
C SER A 66 -7.49 26.00 -4.24
N ASN A 67 -6.59 25.06 -4.02
CA ASN A 67 -6.89 23.72 -3.55
C ASN A 67 -7.41 23.70 -2.10
N GLN A 68 -6.98 24.62 -1.23
CA GLN A 68 -7.50 24.75 0.13
C GLN A 68 -8.97 25.19 0.14
N GLU A 69 -9.35 26.05 -0.81
CA GLU A 69 -10.72 26.53 -0.97
C GLU A 69 -11.59 25.65 -1.88
N THR A 70 -11.01 24.59 -2.46
CA THR A 70 -11.76 23.62 -3.27
C THR A 70 -12.38 22.53 -2.39
N ILE A 71 -13.66 22.22 -2.62
CA ILE A 71 -14.31 21.04 -2.04
C ILE A 71 -13.68 19.81 -2.65
N LYS A 72 -13.05 18.98 -1.81
CA LYS A 72 -12.36 17.76 -2.27
C LYS A 72 -13.38 16.72 -2.72
N ASP A 73 -13.16 16.21 -3.91
CA ASP A 73 -13.89 15.07 -4.44
C ASP A 73 -13.58 13.81 -3.64
N LYS A 74 -14.62 13.00 -3.38
CA LYS A 74 -14.55 11.73 -2.62
C LYS A 74 -14.58 10.52 -3.53
N TYR A 75 -14.32 10.68 -4.82
CA TYR A 75 -14.29 9.54 -5.74
C TYR A 75 -13.28 8.49 -5.25
N PRO A 76 -13.65 7.19 -5.17
CA PRO A 76 -12.77 6.15 -4.68
C PRO A 76 -11.61 5.93 -5.64
N ILE A 77 -10.40 6.14 -5.15
CA ILE A 77 -9.17 5.81 -5.88
C ILE A 77 -8.83 4.36 -5.57
N PRO A 78 -8.57 3.50 -6.57
CA PRO A 78 -8.24 2.11 -6.36
C PRO A 78 -7.00 1.94 -5.46
N VAL A 79 -7.00 0.91 -4.62
CA VAL A 79 -5.83 0.51 -3.83
C VAL A 79 -4.89 -0.27 -4.74
N ILE A 80 -3.60 0.07 -4.74
CA ILE A 80 -2.61 -0.54 -5.64
C ILE A 80 -2.50 -2.05 -5.41
N ASP A 81 -2.47 -2.50 -4.14
CA ASP A 81 -2.43 -3.93 -3.83
C ASP A 81 -3.62 -4.67 -4.48
N GLU A 82 -4.85 -4.13 -4.38
CA GLU A 82 -6.06 -4.72 -4.98
C GLU A 82 -6.00 -4.78 -6.51
N LEU A 83 -5.41 -3.76 -7.16
CA LEU A 83 -5.21 -3.80 -8.61
C LEU A 83 -4.22 -4.89 -9.03
N LEU A 84 -3.13 -5.06 -8.29
CA LEU A 84 -2.12 -6.07 -8.62
C LEU A 84 -2.65 -7.49 -8.44
N GLU A 85 -3.57 -7.72 -7.51
CA GLU A 85 -4.21 -9.00 -7.25
C GLU A 85 -5.05 -9.51 -8.42
N GLU A 86 -5.63 -8.60 -9.20
CA GLU A 86 -6.40 -8.96 -10.42
C GLU A 86 -5.53 -9.56 -11.53
N LEU A 87 -4.20 -9.45 -11.43
CA LEU A 87 -3.26 -9.93 -12.43
C LEU A 87 -2.93 -11.43 -12.32
N PHE A 88 -3.53 -12.14 -11.37
CA PHE A 88 -3.30 -13.57 -11.21
C PHE A 88 -3.57 -14.35 -12.51
N GLY A 89 -2.61 -15.21 -12.90
CA GLY A 89 -2.70 -16.02 -14.11
C GLY A 89 -2.44 -15.30 -15.42
N ALA A 90 -2.18 -13.99 -15.40
CA ALA A 90 -1.74 -13.25 -16.58
C ALA A 90 -0.27 -13.52 -16.90
N THR A 91 0.06 -13.67 -18.18
CA THR A 91 1.43 -13.90 -18.66
C THR A 91 1.87 -12.91 -19.74
N ILE A 92 0.93 -12.18 -20.35
CA ILE A 92 1.17 -11.19 -21.41
C ILE A 92 0.57 -9.86 -21.00
N PHE A 93 1.35 -8.82 -21.15
CA PHE A 93 1.00 -7.48 -20.67
C PHE A 93 1.25 -6.41 -21.74
N SER A 94 0.38 -5.40 -21.78
CA SER A 94 0.63 -4.16 -22.50
C SER A 94 0.28 -2.97 -21.65
N LYS A 95 1.14 -1.96 -21.65
CA LYS A 95 0.95 -0.73 -20.88
C LYS A 95 0.82 0.47 -21.79
N PHE A 96 -0.18 1.29 -21.53
CA PHE A 96 -0.38 2.57 -22.18
C PHE A 96 -0.13 3.71 -21.19
N ASP A 97 0.61 4.73 -21.63
CA ASP A 97 0.79 6.02 -20.95
C ASP A 97 0.11 7.10 -21.81
N LEU A 98 -0.91 7.73 -21.28
CA LEU A 98 -1.67 8.74 -22.02
C LEU A 98 -0.88 10.04 -22.15
N ARG A 99 -0.83 10.60 -23.36
CA ARG A 99 -0.12 11.86 -23.66
C ARG A 99 -0.77 13.03 -22.93
N SER A 100 -0.01 13.72 -22.06
CA SER A 100 -0.52 14.90 -21.33
C SER A 100 -1.93 14.68 -20.75
N SER A 101 -2.11 13.54 -20.10
CA SER A 101 -3.40 12.91 -19.76
C SER A 101 -4.50 13.89 -19.29
N TYR A 102 -4.21 14.78 -18.36
CA TYR A 102 -5.21 15.74 -17.86
C TYR A 102 -5.60 16.78 -18.92
N HIS A 103 -4.69 17.19 -19.79
CA HIS A 103 -5.00 18.13 -20.88
C HIS A 103 -5.92 17.54 -21.96
N GLN A 104 -6.22 16.23 -21.92
CA GLN A 104 -7.21 15.62 -22.81
C GLN A 104 -8.66 15.80 -22.32
N ILE A 105 -8.84 16.35 -21.12
CA ILE A 105 -10.15 16.64 -20.55
C ILE A 105 -10.41 18.16 -20.64
N ARG A 106 -11.54 18.54 -21.24
CA ARG A 106 -11.96 19.95 -21.28
C ARG A 106 -12.48 20.41 -19.92
N MET A 107 -12.14 21.64 -19.55
CA MET A 107 -12.71 22.29 -18.37
C MET A 107 -14.17 22.68 -18.62
N LYS A 108 -15.00 22.61 -17.56
CA LYS A 108 -16.31 23.24 -17.58
C LYS A 108 -16.15 24.76 -17.72
N LYS A 109 -17.01 25.39 -18.53
CA LYS A 109 -16.94 26.83 -18.80
C LYS A 109 -16.88 27.69 -17.53
N GLU A 110 -17.64 27.30 -16.51
CA GLU A 110 -17.70 27.95 -15.19
C GLU A 110 -16.42 27.82 -14.35
N ASP A 111 -15.60 26.81 -14.64
CA ASP A 111 -14.37 26.51 -13.89
C ASP A 111 -13.12 27.01 -14.61
N ILE A 112 -13.21 27.37 -15.88
CA ILE A 112 -12.09 27.91 -16.65
C ILE A 112 -11.45 29.12 -15.93
N PRO A 113 -12.19 30.14 -15.47
CA PRO A 113 -11.61 31.30 -14.79
C PRO A 113 -10.87 30.94 -13.48
N LYS A 114 -11.21 29.82 -12.84
CA LYS A 114 -10.58 29.34 -11.60
C LYS A 114 -9.21 28.70 -11.84
N THR A 115 -8.89 28.35 -13.09
CA THR A 115 -7.60 27.74 -13.48
C THR A 115 -6.53 28.77 -13.81
N THR A 116 -6.84 30.03 -13.63
CA THR A 116 -6.02 31.15 -14.09
C THR A 116 -4.66 31.19 -13.41
N PHE A 117 -3.63 31.46 -14.18
CA PHE A 117 -2.28 31.64 -13.73
C PHE A 117 -1.63 32.89 -14.31
N ARG A 118 -0.63 33.41 -13.62
CA ARG A 118 0.05 34.64 -13.94
C ARG A 118 1.52 34.42 -14.18
N THR A 119 2.04 34.96 -15.26
CA THR A 119 3.47 35.02 -15.60
C THR A 119 3.98 36.46 -15.48
N HIS A 120 5.24 36.69 -15.83
CA HIS A 120 5.79 38.05 -15.98
C HIS A 120 5.28 38.76 -17.26
N GLU A 121 4.76 37.99 -18.24
CA GLU A 121 4.35 38.47 -19.56
C GLU A 121 2.83 38.65 -19.67
N GLY A 122 2.04 37.88 -18.89
CA GLY A 122 0.60 37.93 -19.03
C GLY A 122 -0.15 37.08 -18.03
N HIS A 123 -1.48 37.07 -18.25
CA HIS A 123 -2.49 36.40 -17.45
C HIS A 123 -3.28 35.44 -18.33
N TYR A 124 -3.29 34.17 -17.99
CA TYR A 124 -3.80 33.09 -18.84
C TYR A 124 -4.68 32.15 -18.04
N GLU A 125 -5.62 31.47 -18.71
CA GLU A 125 -6.49 30.46 -18.13
C GLU A 125 -6.53 29.20 -19.00
N PHE A 126 -6.69 28.01 -18.36
CA PHE A 126 -6.74 26.74 -19.05
C PHE A 126 -8.14 26.43 -19.57
N LEU A 127 -8.24 26.02 -20.83
CA LEU A 127 -9.43 25.47 -21.46
C LEU A 127 -9.55 23.94 -21.22
N VAL A 128 -8.45 23.34 -20.85
CA VAL A 128 -8.32 21.90 -20.51
C VAL A 128 -7.90 21.76 -19.05
N MET A 129 -8.10 20.59 -18.46
CA MET A 129 -7.81 20.34 -17.06
C MET A 129 -6.29 20.41 -16.81
N PRO A 130 -5.77 21.37 -16.03
CA PRO A 130 -4.35 21.48 -15.76
C PRO A 130 -3.90 20.50 -14.68
N PHE A 131 -2.59 20.25 -14.63
CA PHE A 131 -1.95 19.58 -13.50
C PHE A 131 -1.96 20.48 -12.25
N GLY A 132 -2.06 19.87 -11.08
CA GLY A 132 -1.96 20.56 -9.78
C GLY A 132 -3.29 20.86 -9.10
N LEU A 133 -4.42 20.76 -9.80
CA LEU A 133 -5.75 20.84 -9.18
C LEU A 133 -6.02 19.62 -8.30
N THR A 134 -6.56 19.82 -7.08
CA THR A 134 -6.79 18.75 -6.10
C THR A 134 -7.74 17.66 -6.60
N ASN A 135 -8.73 18.01 -7.42
CA ASN A 135 -9.75 17.08 -7.94
C ASN A 135 -9.39 16.48 -9.30
N ALA A 136 -8.32 16.93 -9.97
CA ALA A 136 -7.94 16.43 -11.29
C ALA A 136 -7.70 14.90 -11.31
N PRO A 137 -6.98 14.30 -10.33
CA PRO A 137 -6.83 12.85 -10.27
C PRO A 137 -8.16 12.10 -10.15
N SER A 138 -9.05 12.53 -9.27
CA SER A 138 -10.36 11.90 -9.05
C SER A 138 -11.25 11.99 -10.28
N THR A 139 -11.31 13.17 -10.92
CA THR A 139 -12.06 13.40 -12.15
C THR A 139 -11.56 12.50 -13.27
N PHE A 140 -10.23 12.41 -13.43
CA PHE A 140 -9.61 11.56 -14.45
C PHE A 140 -9.89 10.09 -14.19
N GLN A 141 -9.72 9.61 -12.95
CA GLN A 141 -10.01 8.21 -12.57
C GLN A 141 -11.48 7.86 -12.82
N SER A 142 -12.40 8.77 -12.48
CA SER A 142 -13.83 8.58 -12.71
C SER A 142 -14.16 8.43 -14.20
N LEU A 143 -13.58 9.29 -15.05
CA LEU A 143 -13.72 9.22 -16.50
C LEU A 143 -13.20 7.88 -17.03
N MET A 144 -11.98 7.51 -16.67
CA MET A 144 -11.35 6.28 -17.13
C MET A 144 -12.11 5.03 -16.67
N ASN A 145 -12.61 5.02 -15.43
CA ASN A 145 -13.44 3.94 -14.95
C ASN A 145 -14.77 3.84 -15.70
N SER A 146 -15.36 4.96 -16.09
CA SER A 146 -16.59 4.99 -16.92
C SER A 146 -16.33 4.44 -18.33
N ILE A 147 -15.25 4.87 -18.96
CA ILE A 147 -14.89 4.48 -20.34
C ILE A 147 -14.54 2.97 -20.40
N PHE A 148 -13.76 2.47 -19.46
CA PHE A 148 -13.31 1.09 -19.45
C PHE A 148 -14.20 0.16 -18.62
N LYS A 149 -15.34 0.61 -18.09
CA LYS A 149 -16.24 -0.15 -17.23
C LYS A 149 -16.53 -1.59 -17.69
N PRO A 150 -16.74 -1.89 -18.99
CA PRO A 150 -17.01 -3.26 -19.45
C PRO A 150 -15.80 -4.21 -19.35
N TYR A 151 -14.59 -3.66 -19.25
CA TYR A 151 -13.33 -4.39 -19.34
C TYR A 151 -12.52 -4.40 -18.05
N LEU A 152 -12.88 -3.50 -17.09
CA LEU A 152 -12.23 -3.45 -15.78
C LEU A 152 -12.36 -4.79 -15.06
N ARG A 153 -11.29 -5.21 -14.37
CA ARG A 153 -11.17 -6.46 -13.62
C ARG A 153 -11.29 -7.74 -14.48
N ARG A 154 -11.39 -7.62 -15.80
CA ARG A 154 -11.41 -8.75 -16.74
C ARG A 154 -10.10 -8.89 -17.49
N PHE A 155 -9.62 -7.81 -18.09
CA PHE A 155 -8.35 -7.73 -18.79
C PHE A 155 -7.78 -6.30 -18.87
N VAL A 156 -8.39 -5.31 -18.18
CA VAL A 156 -7.93 -3.93 -18.11
C VAL A 156 -7.86 -3.47 -16.67
N LEU A 157 -6.73 -2.90 -16.28
CA LEU A 157 -6.59 -2.10 -15.07
C LEU A 157 -6.30 -0.66 -15.43
N VAL A 158 -6.84 0.25 -14.63
CA VAL A 158 -6.63 1.69 -14.78
C VAL A 158 -6.27 2.31 -13.44
N PHE A 159 -5.13 2.97 -13.41
CA PHE A 159 -4.72 3.80 -12.30
C PHE A 159 -4.30 5.17 -12.82
N PHE A 160 -5.19 6.14 -12.67
CA PHE A 160 -5.09 7.45 -13.32
C PHE A 160 -4.83 7.30 -14.84
N TYR A 161 -3.68 7.77 -15.32
CA TYR A 161 -3.29 7.75 -16.73
C TYR A 161 -2.52 6.48 -17.18
N ASP A 162 -2.21 5.58 -16.24
CA ASP A 162 -1.57 4.30 -16.53
C ASP A 162 -2.66 3.24 -16.79
N ILE A 163 -2.76 2.76 -18.01
CA ILE A 163 -3.68 1.69 -18.42
C ILE A 163 -2.85 0.43 -18.64
N LEU A 164 -3.21 -0.66 -17.97
CA LEU A 164 -2.60 -1.98 -18.15
C LEU A 164 -3.60 -2.94 -18.76
N VAL A 165 -3.24 -3.55 -19.87
CA VAL A 165 -3.95 -4.66 -20.50
C VAL A 165 -3.20 -5.95 -20.17
N TYR A 166 -3.91 -6.97 -19.69
CA TYR A 166 -3.32 -8.23 -19.29
C TYR A 166 -4.11 -9.43 -19.80
N SER A 167 -3.43 -10.53 -20.10
CA SER A 167 -4.04 -11.73 -20.68
C SER A 167 -3.26 -12.98 -20.33
N LYS A 168 -3.94 -14.13 -20.38
CA LYS A 168 -3.33 -15.44 -20.11
C LYS A 168 -2.44 -15.93 -21.25
N ASN A 169 -2.73 -15.54 -22.48
CA ASN A 169 -2.01 -15.95 -23.68
C ASN A 169 -2.02 -14.83 -24.74
N LEU A 170 -1.23 -14.99 -25.80
CA LEU A 170 -1.05 -13.99 -26.84
C LEU A 170 -2.30 -13.82 -27.73
N ILE A 171 -3.06 -14.87 -27.98
CA ILE A 171 -4.25 -14.84 -28.84
C ILE A 171 -5.32 -13.95 -28.21
N ASP A 172 -5.63 -14.21 -26.96
CA ASP A 172 -6.55 -13.37 -26.18
C ASP A 172 -6.03 -11.94 -26.08
N HIS A 173 -4.69 -11.77 -25.94
CA HIS A 173 -4.09 -10.45 -25.78
C HIS A 173 -4.28 -9.56 -27.02
N VAL A 174 -4.16 -10.10 -28.22
CA VAL A 174 -4.43 -9.37 -29.47
C VAL A 174 -5.87 -8.88 -29.53
N THR A 175 -6.82 -9.72 -29.11
CA THR A 175 -8.24 -9.36 -29.05
C THR A 175 -8.49 -8.26 -28.01
N HIS A 176 -7.93 -8.40 -26.82
CA HIS A 176 -8.05 -7.40 -25.74
C HIS A 176 -7.43 -6.06 -26.14
N LEU A 177 -6.26 -6.07 -26.80
CA LEU A 177 -5.63 -4.86 -27.31
C LEU A 177 -6.49 -4.13 -28.34
N ARG A 178 -7.10 -4.87 -29.27
CA ARG A 178 -8.00 -4.29 -30.28
C ARG A 178 -9.15 -3.55 -29.59
N LEU A 179 -9.83 -4.19 -28.62
CA LEU A 179 -10.93 -3.58 -27.88
C LEU A 179 -10.49 -2.32 -27.15
N VAL A 180 -9.32 -2.33 -26.51
CA VAL A 180 -8.81 -1.15 -25.80
C VAL A 180 -8.47 -0.01 -26.77
N LEU A 181 -7.85 -0.32 -27.93
CA LEU A 181 -7.53 0.68 -28.93
C LEU A 181 -8.81 1.30 -29.55
N GLU A 182 -9.83 0.49 -29.83
CA GLU A 182 -11.15 0.97 -30.27
C GLU A 182 -11.78 1.93 -29.27
N VAL A 183 -11.70 1.61 -27.97
CA VAL A 183 -12.18 2.52 -26.90
C VAL A 183 -11.39 3.83 -26.89
N LEU A 184 -10.06 3.78 -26.98
CA LEU A 184 -9.23 4.99 -27.03
C LEU A 184 -9.60 5.88 -28.22
N VAL A 185 -9.77 5.29 -29.42
CA VAL A 185 -10.19 6.01 -30.62
C VAL A 185 -11.58 6.62 -30.46
N LYS A 186 -12.56 5.84 -30.00
CA LYS A 186 -13.94 6.28 -29.76
C LYS A 186 -14.03 7.49 -28.83
N HIS A 187 -13.20 7.51 -27.80
CA HIS A 187 -13.18 8.59 -26.81
C HIS A 187 -12.12 9.66 -27.07
N GLN A 188 -11.45 9.61 -28.23
CA GLN A 188 -10.40 10.56 -28.65
C GLN A 188 -9.28 10.69 -27.60
N LEU A 189 -8.87 9.57 -26.99
CA LEU A 189 -7.77 9.50 -26.05
C LEU A 189 -6.47 9.10 -26.77
N TYR A 190 -5.41 9.87 -26.57
CA TYR A 190 -4.15 9.73 -27.25
C TYR A 190 -3.07 9.17 -26.31
N ALA A 191 -2.49 8.05 -26.68
CA ALA A 191 -1.36 7.45 -25.98
C ALA A 191 -0.02 8.01 -26.50
N LYS A 192 0.98 8.08 -25.66
CA LYS A 192 2.34 8.42 -26.03
C LYS A 192 3.12 7.16 -26.42
N GLN A 193 3.21 6.85 -27.70
CA GLN A 193 3.82 5.63 -28.21
C GLN A 193 5.18 5.30 -27.60
N SER A 194 6.09 6.29 -27.44
CA SER A 194 7.43 6.07 -26.87
C SER A 194 7.44 5.66 -25.38
N LYS A 195 6.29 5.66 -24.71
CA LYS A 195 6.12 5.23 -23.33
C LYS A 195 5.18 4.03 -23.20
N CYS A 196 4.62 3.57 -24.30
CA CYS A 196 3.81 2.35 -24.34
C CYS A 196 4.70 1.12 -24.50
N VAL A 197 4.27 0.03 -23.89
CA VAL A 197 4.92 -1.26 -24.03
C VAL A 197 3.83 -2.26 -24.45
N PHE A 198 4.12 -3.11 -25.43
CA PHE A 198 3.13 -4.03 -26.00
C PHE A 198 3.58 -5.48 -25.92
N ALA A 199 2.65 -6.38 -25.60
CA ALA A 199 2.76 -7.82 -25.64
C ALA A 199 4.03 -8.37 -24.97
N CYS A 200 4.43 -7.83 -23.84
CA CYS A 200 5.59 -8.27 -23.07
C CYS A 200 5.21 -9.30 -22.01
N LYS A 201 6.17 -10.19 -21.68
CA LYS A 201 6.02 -11.18 -20.60
C LYS A 201 6.23 -10.56 -19.21
N GLU A 202 6.83 -9.38 -19.15
CA GLU A 202 7.12 -8.65 -17.93
C GLU A 202 6.87 -7.16 -18.16
N VAL A 203 6.24 -6.48 -17.20
CA VAL A 203 5.88 -5.07 -17.31
C VAL A 203 6.15 -4.32 -16.01
N GLU A 204 6.66 -3.08 -16.13
CA GLU A 204 6.72 -2.14 -15.02
C GLU A 204 5.36 -1.45 -14.85
N TYR A 205 4.67 -1.71 -13.73
CA TYR A 205 3.39 -1.09 -13.41
C TYR A 205 3.35 -0.65 -11.94
N LEU A 206 3.02 0.61 -11.71
CA LEU A 206 2.90 1.23 -10.38
C LEU A 206 4.13 1.02 -9.46
N GLY A 207 5.32 0.99 -10.03
CA GLY A 207 6.57 0.77 -9.28
C GLY A 207 6.92 -0.69 -9.00
N HIS A 208 6.10 -1.62 -9.46
CA HIS A 208 6.30 -3.07 -9.40
C HIS A 208 6.77 -3.59 -10.76
N LEU A 209 7.44 -4.71 -10.77
CA LEU A 209 7.75 -5.48 -11.97
C LEU A 209 6.93 -6.76 -11.95
N ILE A 210 5.96 -6.84 -12.84
CA ILE A 210 4.94 -7.89 -12.89
C ILE A 210 5.24 -8.85 -14.02
N SER A 211 5.16 -10.15 -13.75
CA SER A 211 5.30 -11.23 -14.72
C SER A 211 4.34 -12.38 -14.40
N GLY A 212 4.32 -13.41 -15.24
CA GLY A 212 3.60 -14.67 -14.95
C GLY A 212 4.10 -15.37 -13.68
N ASP A 213 5.33 -15.10 -13.25
CA ASP A 213 5.91 -15.66 -12.02
C ASP A 213 5.46 -14.91 -10.75
N GLY A 214 4.96 -13.70 -10.89
CA GLY A 214 4.47 -12.89 -9.78
C GLY A 214 4.90 -11.44 -9.82
N ASP A 215 4.93 -10.84 -8.62
CA ASP A 215 5.23 -9.44 -8.34
C ASP A 215 6.60 -9.30 -7.67
N ARG A 216 7.43 -8.39 -8.17
CA ARG A 216 8.71 -8.03 -7.55
C ARG A 216 8.93 -6.51 -7.55
N THR A 217 9.82 -6.05 -6.70
CA THR A 217 10.19 -4.64 -6.67
C THR A 217 10.94 -4.24 -7.95
N ASN A 218 10.71 -3.01 -8.41
CA ASN A 218 11.42 -2.48 -9.57
C ASN A 218 12.93 -2.27 -9.24
N PRO A 219 13.87 -2.87 -10.02
CA PRO A 219 15.31 -2.73 -9.78
C PRO A 219 15.82 -1.29 -9.75
N ARG A 220 15.23 -0.39 -10.54
CA ARG A 220 15.60 1.03 -10.53
C ARG A 220 15.25 1.70 -9.20
N LYS A 221 14.15 1.28 -8.57
CA LYS A 221 13.72 1.79 -7.27
C LYS A 221 14.58 1.23 -6.15
N THR A 222 14.93 -0.07 -6.21
CA THR A 222 15.85 -0.67 -5.23
C THR A 222 17.24 -0.04 -5.29
N ALA A 223 17.77 0.24 -6.48
CA ALA A 223 19.03 0.94 -6.64
C ALA A 223 19.01 2.35 -5.99
N THR A 224 17.90 3.08 -6.14
CA THR A 224 17.72 4.39 -5.47
C THR A 224 17.72 4.24 -3.95
N MET A 225 17.09 3.19 -3.41
CA MET A 225 17.08 2.91 -1.96
C MET A 225 18.48 2.58 -1.45
N GLN A 226 19.26 1.80 -2.22
CA GLN A 226 20.65 1.46 -1.90
C GLN A 226 21.54 2.68 -1.81
N GLN A 227 21.37 3.61 -2.74
CA GLN A 227 22.17 4.85 -2.80
C GLN A 227 21.64 5.95 -1.87
N TRP A 228 20.57 5.69 -1.10
CA TRP A 228 20.00 6.73 -0.23
C TRP A 228 21.00 7.15 0.85
N PRO A 229 21.26 8.46 1.01
CA PRO A 229 22.18 8.94 2.01
C PRO A 229 21.63 8.77 3.44
N ILE A 230 22.52 8.74 4.43
CA ILE A 230 22.10 8.73 5.84
C ILE A 230 21.24 9.96 6.12
N PRO A 231 20.01 9.78 6.67
CA PRO A 231 19.12 10.88 6.98
C PRO A 231 19.72 11.84 8.03
N LYS A 232 19.73 13.13 7.72
CA LYS A 232 20.27 14.18 8.62
C LYS A 232 19.21 14.75 9.56
N ASP A 233 17.92 14.52 9.27
CA ASP A 233 16.80 15.04 10.03
C ASP A 233 15.57 14.10 9.94
N VAL A 234 14.54 14.41 10.74
CA VAL A 234 13.27 13.66 10.79
C VAL A 234 12.57 13.66 9.42
N LYS A 235 12.68 14.75 8.64
CA LYS A 235 12.04 14.86 7.32
C LYS A 235 12.69 13.93 6.32
N ALA A 236 14.01 13.88 6.27
CA ALA A 236 14.77 12.97 5.42
C ALA A 236 14.50 11.49 5.79
N LEU A 237 14.45 11.18 7.11
CA LEU A 237 14.12 9.84 7.60
C LEU A 237 12.69 9.44 7.23
N ARG A 238 11.70 10.34 7.34
CA ARG A 238 10.32 10.08 6.89
C ARG A 238 10.26 9.80 5.39
N GLY A 239 11.02 10.52 4.58
CA GLY A 239 11.13 10.29 3.14
C GLY A 239 11.64 8.88 2.83
N PHE A 240 12.72 8.46 3.47
CA PHE A 240 13.29 7.12 3.34
C PHE A 240 12.31 6.02 3.77
N LEU A 241 11.77 6.13 4.99
CA LEU A 241 10.82 5.14 5.52
C LEU A 241 9.52 5.10 4.71
N GLY A 242 9.09 6.24 4.15
CA GLY A 242 7.92 6.30 3.25
C GLY A 242 8.16 5.52 1.96
N LEU A 243 9.34 5.69 1.35
CA LEU A 243 9.71 4.97 0.12
C LEU A 243 9.82 3.46 0.36
N ILE A 244 10.58 3.03 1.38
CA ILE A 244 10.75 1.60 1.67
C ILE A 244 9.46 0.98 2.21
N GLY A 245 8.68 1.73 2.98
CA GLY A 245 7.40 1.29 3.52
C GLY A 245 6.38 0.88 2.46
N TYR A 246 6.49 1.43 1.24
CA TYR A 246 5.70 0.99 0.09
C TYR A 246 5.98 -0.47 -0.27
N TYR A 247 7.25 -0.90 -0.19
CA TYR A 247 7.70 -2.26 -0.52
C TYR A 247 7.80 -3.19 0.70
N ARG A 248 7.22 -2.83 1.84
CA ARG A 248 7.33 -3.61 3.09
C ARG A 248 6.86 -5.06 2.99
N LYS A 249 5.96 -5.40 2.04
CA LYS A 249 5.47 -6.76 1.81
C LYS A 249 6.55 -7.70 1.26
N PHE A 250 7.62 -7.16 0.67
CA PHE A 250 8.76 -7.89 0.14
C PHE A 250 9.90 -8.05 1.16
N VAL A 251 9.86 -7.30 2.26
CA VAL A 251 10.94 -7.24 3.24
C VAL A 251 10.62 -8.12 4.44
N LYS A 252 11.39 -9.20 4.57
CA LYS A 252 11.35 -10.06 5.75
C LYS A 252 11.79 -9.26 6.98
N GLY A 253 11.06 -9.35 8.10
CA GLY A 253 11.43 -8.66 9.34
C GLY A 253 11.30 -7.14 9.32
N TYR A 254 10.62 -6.54 8.34
CA TYR A 254 10.49 -5.08 8.20
C TYR A 254 10.15 -4.35 9.51
N GLY A 255 9.21 -4.89 10.31
CA GLY A 255 8.77 -4.25 11.55
C GLY A 255 9.87 -4.17 12.62
N GLN A 256 10.68 -5.22 12.74
CA GLN A 256 11.80 -5.28 13.67
C GLN A 256 12.96 -4.41 13.20
N ILE A 257 13.37 -4.54 11.93
CA ILE A 257 14.45 -3.75 11.33
C ILE A 257 14.16 -2.25 11.45
N THR A 258 12.92 -1.82 11.20
CA THR A 258 12.56 -0.40 11.26
C THR A 258 12.29 0.14 12.66
N ALA A 259 12.23 -0.71 13.70
CA ALA A 259 11.89 -0.28 15.06
C ALA A 259 12.82 0.82 15.61
N PRO A 260 14.17 0.72 15.53
CA PRO A 260 15.08 1.78 15.96
C PRO A 260 14.87 3.08 15.16
N LEU A 261 14.70 2.98 13.84
CA LEU A 261 14.51 4.14 12.97
C LEU A 261 13.17 4.85 13.23
N THR A 262 12.10 4.09 13.48
CA THR A 262 10.80 4.65 13.81
C THR A 262 10.76 5.32 15.18
N ALA A 263 11.64 4.93 16.10
CA ALA A 263 11.78 5.59 17.40
C ALA A 263 12.28 7.04 17.25
N LEU A 264 13.15 7.30 16.26
CA LEU A 264 13.65 8.64 15.96
C LEU A 264 12.57 9.61 15.43
N LEU A 265 11.42 9.11 15.01
CA LEU A 265 10.31 9.97 14.52
C LEU A 265 9.50 10.61 15.66
N ARG A 266 9.74 10.23 16.91
CA ARG A 266 9.09 10.83 18.08
C ARG A 266 9.60 12.26 18.25
N LYS A 267 8.79 13.09 18.93
CA LYS A 267 9.15 14.46 19.23
C LYS A 267 10.48 14.50 20.00
N ASP A 268 11.40 15.35 19.57
CA ASP A 268 12.71 15.61 20.19
C ASP A 268 13.60 14.36 20.41
N SER A 269 13.39 13.29 19.60
CA SER A 269 14.12 12.01 19.76
C SER A 269 15.06 11.69 18.60
N PHE A 270 15.38 12.67 17.74
CA PHE A 270 16.24 12.42 16.59
C PHE A 270 17.72 12.46 17.00
N VAL A 271 18.23 11.33 17.47
CA VAL A 271 19.65 11.11 17.76
C VAL A 271 20.13 9.90 16.98
N TRP A 272 21.01 10.11 15.99
CA TRP A 272 21.52 9.05 15.14
C TRP A 272 22.62 8.26 15.87
N THR A 273 22.43 6.95 16.07
CA THR A 273 23.31 6.06 16.82
C THR A 273 23.88 4.95 15.91
N SER A 274 24.82 4.15 16.45
CA SER A 274 25.31 2.93 15.78
C SER A 274 24.18 1.93 15.51
N GLU A 275 23.24 1.75 16.46
CA GLU A 275 22.08 0.89 16.29
C GLU A 275 21.19 1.35 15.13
N THR A 276 20.94 2.66 15.02
CA THR A 276 20.14 3.21 13.91
C THR A 276 20.88 3.11 12.57
N SER A 277 22.21 3.26 12.56
CA SER A 277 23.02 3.03 11.37
C SER A 277 22.97 1.58 10.91
N HIS A 278 23.07 0.63 11.83
CA HIS A 278 22.94 -0.80 11.53
C HIS A 278 21.54 -1.12 10.99
N ALA A 279 20.46 -0.66 11.65
CA ALA A 279 19.09 -0.84 11.19
C ALA A 279 18.85 -0.23 9.80
N PHE A 280 19.43 0.94 9.53
CA PHE A 280 19.36 1.58 8.23
C PHE A 280 20.06 0.75 7.14
N GLN A 281 21.23 0.19 7.42
CA GLN A 281 21.94 -0.66 6.46
C GLN A 281 21.22 -1.99 6.24
N LEU A 282 20.79 -2.67 7.30
CA LEU A 282 19.97 -3.90 7.19
C LEU A 282 18.72 -3.69 6.32
N LEU A 283 18.07 -2.54 6.47
CA LEU A 283 16.87 -2.23 5.68
C LEU A 283 17.22 -2.03 4.19
N LYS A 284 18.33 -1.42 3.88
CA LYS A 284 18.87 -1.31 2.51
C LYS A 284 19.17 -2.69 1.93
N ASP A 285 19.86 -3.53 2.67
CA ASP A 285 20.28 -4.86 2.23
C ASP A 285 19.07 -5.78 2.00
N ALA A 286 18.08 -5.73 2.90
CA ALA A 286 16.82 -6.48 2.77
C ALA A 286 15.98 -6.06 1.54
N THR A 287 16.19 -4.86 1.00
CA THR A 287 15.52 -4.39 -0.22
C THR A 287 16.29 -4.72 -1.50
N SER A 288 17.58 -5.15 -1.40
CA SER A 288 18.44 -5.41 -2.57
C SER A 288 18.09 -6.68 -3.30
N ASN A 289 17.67 -7.72 -2.57
CA ASN A 289 17.32 -9.03 -3.09
C ASN A 289 15.86 -9.38 -2.72
N PRO A 290 14.88 -8.66 -3.27
CA PRO A 290 13.49 -8.90 -2.93
C PRO A 290 13.04 -10.27 -3.47
N HIS A 291 12.30 -11.01 -2.64
CA HIS A 291 11.63 -12.23 -3.08
C HIS A 291 10.58 -11.90 -4.16
N VAL A 292 10.44 -12.79 -5.15
CA VAL A 292 9.28 -12.74 -6.04
C VAL A 292 8.07 -13.24 -5.27
N LEU A 293 7.09 -12.37 -5.07
CA LEU A 293 5.84 -12.70 -4.39
C LEU A 293 4.84 -13.26 -5.41
N ALA A 294 4.17 -14.36 -5.06
CA ALA A 294 3.09 -14.88 -5.89
C ALA A 294 1.89 -13.92 -5.87
N LEU A 295 1.19 -13.82 -6.97
CA LEU A 295 -0.12 -13.17 -7.00
C LEU A 295 -1.17 -14.11 -6.41
N PRO A 296 -2.13 -13.62 -5.62
CA PRO A 296 -3.11 -14.45 -4.95
C PRO A 296 -4.12 -15.08 -5.91
N ASP A 297 -4.36 -16.37 -5.75
CA ASP A 297 -5.42 -17.12 -6.43
C ASP A 297 -6.64 -17.22 -5.51
N PHE A 298 -7.63 -16.39 -5.74
CA PHE A 298 -8.84 -16.39 -4.91
C PHE A 298 -9.72 -17.63 -5.05
N SER A 299 -9.40 -18.59 -5.95
CA SER A 299 -10.07 -19.88 -6.02
C SER A 299 -9.52 -20.90 -5.03
N LYS A 300 -8.33 -20.66 -4.46
CA LYS A 300 -7.61 -21.59 -3.58
C LYS A 300 -7.59 -21.08 -2.13
N PRO A 301 -7.47 -21.99 -1.15
CA PRO A 301 -7.34 -21.61 0.25
C PRO A 301 -5.99 -20.92 0.49
N PHE A 302 -6.01 -19.92 1.39
CA PHE A 302 -4.81 -19.28 1.89
C PHE A 302 -4.22 -20.07 3.05
N VAL A 303 -2.91 -20.05 3.18
CA VAL A 303 -2.18 -20.56 4.34
C VAL A 303 -1.53 -19.37 5.03
N VAL A 304 -1.83 -19.19 6.30
CA VAL A 304 -1.26 -18.14 7.15
C VAL A 304 -0.32 -18.81 8.14
N GLU A 305 0.99 -18.69 7.92
CA GLU A 305 2.00 -19.10 8.90
C GLU A 305 2.30 -17.93 9.83
N ARG A 306 2.40 -18.20 11.10
CA ARG A 306 2.64 -17.19 12.12
C ARG A 306 3.56 -17.71 13.22
N ASP A 307 4.23 -16.78 13.85
CA ASP A 307 5.06 -16.99 15.02
C ASP A 307 5.19 -15.69 15.81
N ALA A 308 5.45 -15.79 17.09
CA ALA A 308 5.68 -14.66 17.98
C ALA A 308 6.88 -14.92 18.88
N SER A 309 7.73 -13.90 18.98
CA SER A 309 8.87 -13.90 19.93
C SER A 309 8.65 -12.91 21.06
N GLY A 310 9.63 -12.84 21.98
CA GLY A 310 9.65 -11.85 23.05
C GLY A 310 9.52 -10.40 22.53
N LEU A 311 10.03 -10.09 21.36
CA LEU A 311 10.21 -8.73 20.82
C LEU A 311 9.33 -8.40 19.62
N GLY A 312 8.72 -9.40 18.97
CA GLY A 312 7.95 -9.16 17.75
C GLY A 312 7.01 -10.27 17.35
N VAL A 313 6.16 -9.98 16.39
CA VAL A 313 5.28 -10.94 15.71
C VAL A 313 5.60 -10.99 14.24
N GLY A 314 5.65 -12.20 13.69
CA GLY A 314 5.87 -12.49 12.28
C GLY A 314 4.68 -13.24 11.70
N VAL A 315 4.25 -12.86 10.50
CA VAL A 315 3.17 -13.54 9.78
C VAL A 315 3.49 -13.58 8.30
N VAL A 316 3.19 -14.70 7.67
CA VAL A 316 3.39 -14.94 6.26
C VAL A 316 2.10 -15.43 5.64
N SER A 317 1.69 -14.87 4.52
CA SER A 317 0.60 -15.39 3.70
C SER A 317 1.18 -16.15 2.51
N MET A 318 0.67 -17.36 2.29
CA MET A 318 1.13 -18.25 1.21
C MET A 318 -0.04 -18.96 0.52
N GLN A 319 0.20 -19.43 -0.68
CA GLN A 319 -0.62 -20.39 -1.41
C GLN A 319 0.28 -21.35 -2.21
N ASN A 320 -0.02 -22.64 -2.23
CA ASN A 320 0.77 -23.65 -2.94
C ASN A 320 2.28 -23.56 -2.61
N GLN A 321 2.63 -23.32 -1.35
CA GLN A 321 4.02 -23.11 -0.89
C GLN A 321 4.72 -21.88 -1.48
N ARG A 322 4.01 -21.02 -2.21
CA ARG A 322 4.55 -19.76 -2.74
C ARG A 322 4.15 -18.58 -1.85
N LEU A 323 5.08 -17.70 -1.64
CA LEU A 323 4.95 -16.52 -0.80
C LEU A 323 4.08 -15.47 -1.48
N ILE A 324 3.08 -14.95 -0.76
CA ILE A 324 2.23 -13.84 -1.23
C ILE A 324 2.65 -12.53 -0.56
N ALA A 325 2.85 -12.54 0.76
CA ALA A 325 3.25 -11.34 1.48
C ALA A 325 3.83 -11.66 2.85
N TYR A 326 4.80 -10.83 3.26
CA TYR A 326 5.29 -10.76 4.64
C TYR A 326 4.54 -9.71 5.45
N ARG A 327 4.37 -9.99 6.74
CA ARG A 327 3.96 -9.02 7.72
C ARG A 327 4.72 -9.24 9.01
N SER A 328 5.38 -8.20 9.52
CA SER A 328 6.02 -8.22 10.84
C SER A 328 5.68 -6.95 11.61
N GLN A 329 5.70 -7.05 12.93
CA GLN A 329 5.44 -5.94 13.84
C GLN A 329 6.27 -6.10 15.10
N ALA A 330 7.08 -5.10 15.45
CA ALA A 330 7.75 -5.04 16.74
C ALA A 330 6.73 -4.81 17.86
N LEU A 331 6.85 -5.57 18.97
CA LEU A 331 6.06 -5.38 20.17
C LEU A 331 6.56 -4.18 20.96
N LYS A 332 5.65 -3.40 21.56
CA LYS A 332 5.97 -2.18 22.31
C LYS A 332 5.08 -2.05 23.54
N GLY A 333 5.62 -1.41 24.59
CA GLY A 333 4.86 -1.09 25.81
C GLY A 333 4.22 -2.33 26.43
N LYS A 334 2.93 -2.28 26.74
CA LYS A 334 2.18 -3.37 27.38
C LYS A 334 2.22 -4.69 26.59
N CYS A 335 2.43 -4.65 25.27
CA CYS A 335 2.50 -5.88 24.47
C CYS A 335 3.79 -6.69 24.70
N LEU A 336 4.84 -6.12 25.27
CA LEU A 336 6.05 -6.85 25.65
C LEU A 336 5.81 -7.79 26.83
N ALA A 337 4.94 -7.40 27.77
CA ALA A 337 4.59 -8.16 28.96
C ALA A 337 3.54 -9.25 28.72
N LEU A 338 3.02 -9.42 27.51
CA LEU A 338 2.08 -10.48 27.15
C LEU A 338 2.75 -11.84 27.27
N SER A 339 1.98 -12.86 27.68
CA SER A 339 2.40 -14.25 27.64
C SER A 339 2.70 -14.70 26.18
N ILE A 340 3.44 -15.78 26.03
CA ILE A 340 3.73 -16.35 24.69
C ILE A 340 2.42 -16.64 23.95
N TYR A 341 1.47 -17.26 24.62
CA TYR A 341 0.13 -17.55 24.07
C TYR A 341 -0.58 -16.29 23.57
N GLU A 342 -0.56 -15.22 24.35
CA GLU A 342 -1.21 -13.94 23.95
C GLU A 342 -0.48 -13.26 22.79
N LYS A 343 0.86 -13.34 22.73
CA LYS A 343 1.63 -12.85 21.59
C LYS A 343 1.32 -13.61 20.32
N GLU A 344 1.18 -14.94 20.42
CA GLU A 344 0.78 -15.82 19.34
C GLU A 344 -0.64 -15.50 18.84
N LEU A 345 -1.59 -15.31 19.77
CA LEU A 345 -2.94 -14.87 19.42
C LEU A 345 -2.95 -13.48 18.78
N LEU A 346 -2.11 -12.57 19.27
CA LEU A 346 -1.93 -11.25 18.68
C LEU A 346 -1.39 -11.33 17.25
N ALA A 347 -0.44 -12.23 16.97
CA ALA A 347 0.07 -12.47 15.62
C ALA A 347 -1.06 -12.83 14.65
N LEU A 348 -1.96 -13.72 15.07
CA LEU A 348 -3.13 -14.10 14.29
C LEU A 348 -4.08 -12.91 14.05
N VAL A 349 -4.36 -12.11 15.09
CA VAL A 349 -5.17 -10.89 14.94
C VAL A 349 -4.52 -9.89 13.98
N VAL A 350 -3.21 -9.77 13.98
CA VAL A 350 -2.47 -8.92 13.03
C VAL A 350 -2.62 -9.45 11.60
N ALA A 351 -2.57 -10.77 11.41
CA ALA A 351 -2.79 -11.41 10.11
C ALA A 351 -4.20 -11.13 9.56
N VAL A 352 -5.24 -11.48 10.32
CA VAL A 352 -6.62 -11.28 9.86
C VAL A 352 -7.00 -9.81 9.70
N LYS A 353 -6.41 -8.92 10.49
CA LYS A 353 -6.58 -7.48 10.30
C LYS A 353 -5.96 -6.98 8.98
N LYS A 354 -4.82 -7.54 8.58
CA LYS A 354 -4.13 -7.13 7.33
C LYS A 354 -4.77 -7.78 6.12
N TRP A 355 -5.06 -9.08 6.19
CA TRP A 355 -5.55 -9.87 5.06
C TRP A 355 -7.05 -10.22 5.15
N GLY A 356 -7.78 -9.52 6.01
CA GLY A 356 -9.22 -9.73 6.19
C GLY A 356 -10.03 -9.80 4.90
N PRO A 357 -9.82 -8.88 3.93
CA PRO A 357 -10.50 -8.95 2.64
C PRO A 357 -10.26 -10.26 1.85
N TYR A 358 -9.08 -10.90 2.02
CA TYR A 358 -8.74 -12.15 1.35
C TYR A 358 -9.31 -13.38 2.06
N LEU A 359 -9.41 -13.30 3.39
CA LEU A 359 -9.76 -14.42 4.27
C LEU A 359 -11.26 -14.49 4.59
N LEU A 360 -12.00 -13.41 4.37
CA LEU A 360 -13.43 -13.34 4.68
C LEU A 360 -14.25 -14.15 3.66
N GLY A 361 -15.17 -14.99 4.19
CA GLY A 361 -16.08 -15.79 3.36
C GLY A 361 -15.46 -17.04 2.72
N ARG A 362 -14.19 -17.36 3.05
CA ARG A 362 -13.49 -18.55 2.57
C ARG A 362 -12.71 -19.22 3.69
N PRO A 363 -12.70 -20.57 3.74
CA PRO A 363 -11.87 -21.26 4.70
C PRO A 363 -10.37 -21.07 4.36
N PHE A 364 -9.55 -20.89 5.38
CA PHE A 364 -8.10 -20.83 5.26
C PHE A 364 -7.41 -21.62 6.37
N VAL A 365 -6.14 -21.93 6.20
CA VAL A 365 -5.37 -22.70 7.15
C VAL A 365 -4.42 -21.79 7.89
N ILE A 366 -4.41 -21.90 9.21
CA ILE A 366 -3.44 -21.25 10.10
C ILE A 366 -2.43 -22.30 10.53
N LYS A 367 -1.15 -22.06 10.25
CA LYS A 367 -0.05 -22.91 10.73
C LYS A 367 0.64 -22.24 11.90
N THR A 368 0.83 -23.00 12.99
CA THR A 368 1.44 -22.55 14.24
C THR A 368 2.29 -23.66 14.85
N ASP A 369 3.34 -23.29 15.55
CA ASP A 369 4.15 -24.19 16.38
C ASP A 369 3.66 -24.29 17.82
N HIS A 370 2.60 -23.55 18.20
CA HIS A 370 2.04 -23.55 19.53
C HIS A 370 0.79 -24.46 19.62
N GLN A 371 0.92 -25.62 20.26
CA GLN A 371 -0.15 -26.62 20.36
C GLN A 371 -1.44 -26.13 21.00
N SER A 372 -1.35 -25.26 22.01
CA SER A 372 -2.54 -24.73 22.71
C SER A 372 -3.48 -23.96 21.82
N LEU A 373 -2.99 -23.43 20.69
CA LEU A 373 -3.83 -22.67 19.76
C LEU A 373 -4.61 -23.55 18.79
N LYS A 374 -4.29 -24.85 18.69
CA LYS A 374 -5.10 -25.83 17.97
C LYS A 374 -6.53 -25.88 18.53
N TYR A 375 -6.66 -25.70 19.84
CA TYR A 375 -7.94 -25.72 20.54
C TYR A 375 -8.50 -24.32 20.84
N LEU A 376 -8.09 -23.31 20.06
CA LEU A 376 -8.41 -21.90 20.29
C LEU A 376 -9.91 -21.63 20.44
N LEU A 377 -10.75 -22.30 19.63
CA LEU A 377 -12.20 -22.11 19.64
C LEU A 377 -12.91 -22.91 20.76
N GLU A 378 -12.22 -23.91 21.34
CA GLU A 378 -12.76 -24.79 22.38
C GLU A 378 -12.41 -24.28 23.80
N GLN A 379 -11.51 -23.29 23.90
CA GLN A 379 -11.04 -22.79 25.20
C GLN A 379 -12.03 -21.81 25.84
N LYS A 380 -12.32 -22.01 27.12
CA LYS A 380 -13.04 -21.00 27.93
C LYS A 380 -12.11 -19.83 28.25
N ILE A 381 -12.43 -18.66 27.75
CA ILE A 381 -11.55 -17.50 27.83
C ILE A 381 -12.05 -16.57 28.92
N GLY A 382 -11.24 -16.45 30.00
CA GLY A 382 -11.54 -15.61 31.15
C GLY A 382 -11.02 -14.17 31.04
N ILE A 383 -10.04 -13.89 30.14
CA ILE A 383 -9.35 -12.59 30.10
C ILE A 383 -10.00 -11.67 29.05
N PRO A 384 -10.46 -10.45 29.44
CA PRO A 384 -11.17 -9.53 28.54
C PRO A 384 -10.39 -9.17 27.27
N ALA A 385 -9.05 -9.07 27.33
CA ALA A 385 -8.21 -8.80 26.17
C ALA A 385 -8.25 -9.93 25.14
N GLN A 386 -8.20 -11.17 25.61
CA GLN A 386 -8.27 -12.37 24.76
C GLN A 386 -9.65 -12.50 24.13
N GLN A 387 -10.73 -12.27 24.90
CA GLN A 387 -12.10 -12.22 24.38
C GLN A 387 -12.24 -11.24 23.22
N LYS A 388 -11.71 -10.03 23.37
CA LYS A 388 -11.72 -9.00 22.32
C LYS A 388 -10.96 -9.43 21.06
N TRP A 389 -9.90 -10.22 21.17
CA TRP A 389 -9.15 -10.74 20.05
C TRP A 389 -9.87 -11.87 19.36
N ILE A 390 -10.43 -12.80 20.12
CA ILE A 390 -11.18 -13.94 19.59
C ILE A 390 -12.45 -13.48 18.88
N THR A 391 -13.18 -12.51 19.43
CA THR A 391 -14.35 -11.93 18.75
C THR A 391 -14.01 -11.43 17.33
N LYS A 392 -12.78 -10.96 17.10
CA LYS A 392 -12.34 -10.58 15.74
C LYS A 392 -12.11 -11.77 14.82
N LEU A 393 -11.84 -12.94 15.36
CA LEU A 393 -11.57 -14.18 14.63
C LEU A 393 -12.84 -14.96 14.32
N LEU A 394 -13.87 -14.87 15.16
CA LEU A 394 -15.12 -15.62 15.02
C LEU A 394 -15.85 -15.42 13.68
N ARG A 395 -15.60 -14.32 13.00
CA ARG A 395 -16.20 -14.04 11.68
C ARG A 395 -15.51 -14.75 10.51
N TYR A 396 -14.42 -15.47 10.79
CA TYR A 396 -13.61 -16.16 9.79
C TYR A 396 -13.75 -17.66 9.94
N ALA A 397 -13.82 -18.38 8.80
CA ALA A 397 -13.72 -19.84 8.77
C ALA A 397 -12.24 -20.24 8.62
N PHE A 398 -11.67 -20.89 9.60
CA PHE A 398 -10.28 -21.33 9.55
C PHE A 398 -10.06 -22.67 10.24
N LEU A 399 -9.01 -23.38 9.79
CA LEU A 399 -8.49 -24.56 10.44
C LEU A 399 -7.12 -24.23 11.03
N VAL A 400 -6.84 -24.73 12.24
CA VAL A 400 -5.52 -24.55 12.85
C VAL A 400 -4.75 -25.87 12.75
N GLU A 401 -3.63 -25.82 12.06
CA GLU A 401 -2.70 -26.94 11.91
C GLU A 401 -1.44 -26.68 12.74
N TYR A 402 -1.02 -27.69 13.47
CA TYR A 402 0.26 -27.67 14.17
C TYR A 402 1.38 -27.91 13.16
N LYS A 403 2.40 -27.05 13.17
CA LYS A 403 3.64 -27.18 12.41
C LYS A 403 4.82 -27.14 13.36
N HIS A 404 5.71 -28.15 13.31
CA HIS A 404 6.88 -28.19 14.20
C HIS A 404 7.71 -26.92 14.03
N GLY A 405 8.20 -26.31 15.13
CA GLY A 405 8.94 -25.05 15.11
C GLY A 405 10.14 -25.06 14.16
N LYS A 406 10.84 -26.20 14.05
CA LYS A 406 11.93 -26.40 13.08
C LYS A 406 11.50 -26.26 11.60
N GLU A 407 10.24 -26.47 11.30
CA GLU A 407 9.67 -26.35 9.95
C GLU A 407 9.01 -24.99 9.70
N ASN A 408 8.74 -24.21 10.76
CA ASN A 408 8.13 -22.88 10.71
C ASN A 408 9.18 -21.75 10.52
N LEU A 409 10.25 -22.06 9.80
CA LEU A 409 11.46 -21.23 9.66
C LEU A 409 11.18 -19.77 9.22
N VAL A 410 10.18 -19.57 8.37
CA VAL A 410 9.90 -18.25 7.79
C VAL A 410 9.20 -17.36 8.82
N ALA A 411 8.20 -17.87 9.52
CA ALA A 411 7.46 -17.10 10.51
C ALA A 411 8.31 -16.88 11.78
N ASP A 412 9.04 -17.91 12.24
CA ASP A 412 9.96 -17.84 13.39
C ASP A 412 11.04 -16.76 13.15
N ALA A 413 11.69 -16.78 11.99
CA ALA A 413 12.67 -15.75 11.63
C ALA A 413 12.09 -14.33 11.50
N LEU A 414 10.77 -14.18 11.29
CA LEU A 414 10.10 -12.88 11.27
C LEU A 414 9.78 -12.34 12.67
N SER A 415 9.71 -13.22 13.67
CA SER A 415 9.40 -12.85 15.05
C SER A 415 10.66 -12.51 15.86
N ARG A 416 11.78 -13.15 15.57
CA ARG A 416 13.06 -12.94 16.28
C ARG A 416 13.80 -11.72 15.73
N ARG A 417 14.45 -10.98 16.63
CA ARG A 417 15.46 -9.97 16.29
C ARG A 417 16.80 -10.71 16.22
N GLU A 418 17.60 -10.45 15.21
CA GLU A 418 19.01 -10.88 15.24
C GLU A 418 19.68 -10.23 16.46
N VAL A 419 19.96 -11.05 17.47
CA VAL A 419 20.71 -10.61 18.66
C VAL A 419 22.18 -10.65 18.29
N VAL A 420 22.82 -9.50 18.31
CA VAL A 420 24.28 -9.44 18.39
C VAL A 420 24.66 -10.11 19.71
N GLU A 421 25.48 -11.15 19.64
CA GLU A 421 25.96 -11.89 20.81
C GLU A 421 26.50 -10.93 21.86
N GLY A 422 25.85 -10.83 23.02
CA GLY A 422 26.29 -9.97 24.11
C GLY A 422 25.40 -9.91 25.34
N ASP A 423 24.12 -10.20 25.25
CA ASP A 423 23.22 -10.14 26.40
C ASP A 423 22.61 -11.49 26.75
N ASN A 424 23.28 -12.23 27.66
CA ASN A 424 22.72 -13.34 28.40
C ASN A 424 21.68 -12.83 29.41
N VAL A 425 20.44 -12.61 28.94
CA VAL A 425 19.29 -12.46 29.85
C VAL A 425 18.69 -13.82 30.06
N GLY A 426 18.94 -14.39 31.23
CA GLY A 426 18.37 -15.66 31.66
C GLY A 426 16.83 -15.59 31.56
N THR A 427 16.26 -16.43 30.71
CA THR A 427 14.80 -16.57 30.57
C THR A 427 14.30 -17.47 31.69
N LEU A 428 13.68 -16.89 32.72
CA LEU A 428 12.98 -17.62 33.74
C LEU A 428 11.65 -18.12 33.14
N CYS A 429 11.59 -19.41 32.79
CA CYS A 429 10.35 -20.05 32.36
C CYS A 429 9.58 -20.49 33.60
N ILE A 430 8.62 -19.69 34.07
CA ILE A 430 7.64 -20.13 35.05
C ILE A 430 6.49 -20.79 34.31
N ILE A 431 6.40 -22.10 34.35
CA ILE A 431 5.23 -22.88 33.94
C ILE A 431 4.29 -22.93 35.12
N SER A 432 3.35 -22.00 35.22
CA SER A 432 2.20 -22.13 36.10
C SER A 432 0.94 -22.20 35.26
N PHE A 433 0.24 -23.33 35.33
CA PHE A 433 -1.14 -23.41 34.86
C PHE A 433 -2.03 -23.02 36.04
N PRO A 434 -2.61 -21.82 36.09
CA PRO A 434 -3.64 -21.52 37.06
C PRO A 434 -4.90 -22.31 36.66
N THR A 435 -5.17 -23.42 37.28
CA THR A 435 -6.52 -23.98 37.33
C THR A 435 -7.39 -22.98 38.10
N PRO A 436 -8.44 -22.41 37.50
CA PRO A 436 -9.30 -21.49 38.21
C PRO A 436 -10.01 -22.24 39.36
N ILE A 437 -9.84 -21.78 40.60
CA ILE A 437 -10.43 -22.38 41.82
C ILE A 437 -11.94 -22.59 41.66
N TRP A 438 -12.64 -21.71 40.92
CA TRP A 438 -14.07 -21.83 40.67
C TRP A 438 -14.48 -23.01 39.78
N LEU A 439 -13.53 -23.65 39.07
CA LEU A 439 -13.85 -24.78 38.17
C LEU A 439 -14.20 -26.04 38.97
N ASP A 440 -13.56 -26.21 40.13
CA ASP A 440 -13.84 -27.32 41.02
C ASP A 440 -15.14 -27.07 41.79
N ASP A 441 -15.44 -25.82 42.14
CA ASP A 441 -16.70 -25.42 42.74
C ASP A 441 -17.88 -25.64 41.77
N LEU A 442 -17.67 -25.33 40.47
CA LEU A 442 -18.66 -25.57 39.45
C LEU A 442 -18.91 -27.06 39.20
N LYS A 443 -17.87 -27.88 39.14
CA LYS A 443 -18.02 -29.35 39.04
C LYS A 443 -18.74 -29.92 40.22
N THR A 444 -18.48 -29.41 41.41
CA THR A 444 -19.15 -29.84 42.64
C THR A 444 -20.62 -29.45 42.64
N SER A 445 -20.98 -28.24 42.15
CA SER A 445 -22.37 -27.80 42.03
C SER A 445 -23.19 -28.66 41.05
N TYR A 446 -22.56 -29.22 40.00
CA TYR A 446 -23.25 -30.13 39.06
C TYR A 446 -23.65 -31.46 39.71
N ASN A 447 -22.96 -31.91 40.75
CA ASN A 447 -23.29 -33.13 41.49
C ASN A 447 -24.56 -32.95 42.35
N PHE A 448 -24.94 -31.73 42.67
CA PHE A 448 -26.13 -31.39 43.49
C PHE A 448 -27.31 -30.88 42.68
N ASP A 449 -27.19 -30.66 41.36
CA ASP A 449 -28.26 -30.20 40.48
C ASP A 449 -28.95 -31.39 39.80
N SER A 450 -30.15 -31.71 40.22
CA SER A 450 -30.95 -32.83 39.69
C SER A 450 -31.34 -32.72 38.22
N ALA A 451 -31.38 -31.49 37.68
CA ALA A 451 -31.67 -31.25 36.26
C ALA A 451 -30.45 -31.54 35.38
N ILE A 452 -29.29 -31.15 35.85
CA ILE A 452 -28.01 -31.40 35.15
C ILE A 452 -27.62 -32.88 35.20
N GLN A 453 -27.90 -33.57 36.33
CA GLN A 453 -27.68 -35.01 36.45
C GLN A 453 -28.52 -35.83 35.46
N LYS A 454 -29.75 -35.41 35.19
CA LYS A 454 -30.64 -36.04 34.17
C LYS A 454 -30.07 -35.86 32.76
N ILE A 455 -29.42 -34.74 32.48
CA ILE A 455 -28.81 -34.49 31.17
C ILE A 455 -27.52 -35.31 31.00
N ILE A 456 -26.72 -35.42 32.06
CA ILE A 456 -25.47 -36.21 32.01
C ILE A 456 -25.75 -37.71 31.86
N LEU A 457 -26.88 -38.20 32.37
CA LEU A 457 -27.29 -39.60 32.22
C LEU A 457 -27.97 -39.88 30.84
N ALA A 458 -28.32 -38.84 30.09
CA ALA A 458 -28.95 -38.95 28.77
C ALA A 458 -27.96 -38.79 27.59
N ILE A 459 -26.68 -38.49 27.85
CA ILE A 459 -25.58 -38.44 26.90
C ILE A 459 -24.68 -39.65 27.14
#